data_b816483b40aef75226443ddc20658e3d
#
_entry.id   b816483b40aef75226443ddc20658e3d
#
_cell.length_a   1.000
_cell.length_b   1.000
_cell.length_c   1.000
_cell.angle_alpha   90.00
_cell.angle_beta   90.00
_cell.angle_gamma   90.00
#
_symmetry.space_group_name_H-M   'P 1'
#
loop_
_entity.id
_entity.type
_entity.pdbx_description
1 polymer ?
#
loop_
_entity_poly.entity_id
_entity_poly.type
_entity_poly.pdbx_seq_one_letter_code
_entity_poly.pdbx_strand_id
1 'polypeptide(L)'
;IMYNPDGTFLKPHFFIRPAMHAFIDTEIIAKAPSCYMWAGIGDTYAKYYESTISSKDERLEHFTSIGVAVSRMCRDPLLSYGPKAFADHQKGLCTYDVEQVILSIVVTTGIASIFLTKDCTPDYNSGLAHAIFYALTNYPVIEKNHLHGEVVGFGVLIALIVDGQMDEFEKVY
;
A
#
# COMPACT_ATOMS: atom_id res chain seq x y z
N ILE A 1 -3.49 3.82 -12.38
CA ILE A 1 -3.39 2.71 -13.35
C ILE A 1 -4.51 2.87 -14.37
N MET A 2 -4.22 2.66 -15.64
CA MET A 2 -5.20 2.64 -16.73
C MET A 2 -5.32 1.23 -17.27
N TYR A 3 -6.55 0.87 -17.63
CA TYR A 3 -6.88 -0.41 -18.23
C TYR A 3 -7.52 -0.23 -19.60
N ASN A 4 -7.36 -1.20 -20.47
CA ASN A 4 -8.08 -1.30 -21.73
C ASN A 4 -9.57 -1.63 -21.48
N PRO A 5 -10.46 -1.43 -22.46
CA PRO A 5 -11.88 -1.79 -22.32
C PRO A 5 -12.14 -3.27 -22.04
N ASP A 6 -11.21 -4.15 -22.38
CA ASP A 6 -11.26 -5.59 -22.11
C ASP A 6 -10.76 -5.97 -20.69
N GLY A 7 -10.37 -4.97 -19.88
CA GLY A 7 -9.87 -5.18 -18.52
C GLY A 7 -8.38 -5.47 -18.42
N THR A 8 -7.64 -5.53 -19.52
CA THR A 8 -6.18 -5.74 -19.49
C THR A 8 -5.44 -4.47 -19.08
N PHE A 9 -4.34 -4.63 -18.35
CA PHE A 9 -3.48 -3.52 -17.94
C PHE A 9 -2.94 -2.77 -19.17
N LEU A 10 -3.06 -1.43 -19.17
CA LEU A 10 -2.54 -0.58 -20.23
C LEU A 10 -1.23 0.08 -19.82
N LYS A 11 -1.27 0.91 -18.78
CA LYS A 11 -0.10 1.64 -18.28
C LYS A 11 -0.38 2.34 -16.94
N PRO A 12 0.66 2.70 -16.16
CA PRO A 12 0.51 3.70 -15.11
C PRO A 12 0.22 5.07 -15.74
N HIS A 13 -0.57 5.88 -15.06
CA HIS A 13 -0.83 7.26 -15.44
C HIS A 13 -0.43 8.18 -14.29
N PHE A 14 0.50 9.08 -14.57
CA PHE A 14 0.95 10.07 -13.60
C PHE A 14 0.22 11.38 -13.85
N PHE A 15 -0.46 11.89 -12.84
CA PHE A 15 -1.07 13.20 -12.91
C PHE A 15 0.00 14.28 -12.76
N ILE A 16 -0.12 15.36 -13.55
CA ILE A 16 0.78 16.52 -13.47
C ILE A 16 0.62 17.25 -12.11
N ARG A 17 -0.56 17.17 -11.52
CA ARG A 17 -0.89 17.75 -10.21
C ARG A 17 -1.72 16.76 -9.39
N PRO A 18 -1.49 16.69 -8.07
CA PRO A 18 -2.36 15.91 -7.21
C PRO A 18 -3.77 16.50 -7.17
N ALA A 19 -4.74 15.69 -6.77
CA ALA A 19 -6.09 16.18 -6.51
C ALA A 19 -6.06 17.25 -5.40
N MET A 20 -6.75 18.37 -5.62
CA MET A 20 -6.83 19.44 -4.60
C MET A 20 -7.75 19.06 -3.44
N HIS A 21 -8.75 18.22 -3.70
CA HIS A 21 -9.71 17.72 -2.72
C HIS A 21 -9.97 16.25 -2.98
N ALA A 22 -10.11 15.48 -1.91
CA ALA A 22 -10.56 14.10 -1.94
C ALA A 22 -11.82 13.97 -1.05
N PHE A 23 -12.89 13.42 -1.58
CA PHE A 23 -14.11 13.11 -0.84
C PHE A 23 -14.16 11.60 -0.66
N ILE A 24 -14.15 11.13 0.58
CA ILE A 24 -14.09 9.72 0.94
C ILE A 24 -15.31 9.39 1.78
N ASP A 25 -16.22 8.59 1.22
CA ASP A 25 -17.33 8.03 1.97
C ASP A 25 -16.86 6.71 2.60
N THR A 26 -16.50 6.78 3.88
CA THR A 26 -15.98 5.64 4.62
C THR A 26 -17.04 4.57 4.88
N GLU A 27 -18.33 4.94 4.89
CA GLU A 27 -19.41 3.95 5.02
C GLU A 27 -19.57 3.07 3.79
N ILE A 28 -19.36 3.60 2.60
CA ILE A 28 -19.37 2.80 1.37
C ILE A 28 -18.23 1.78 1.42
N ILE A 29 -17.03 2.22 1.82
CA ILE A 29 -15.86 1.37 1.91
C ILE A 29 -16.05 0.30 3.00
N ALA A 30 -16.59 0.68 4.16
CA ALA A 30 -16.86 -0.25 5.26
C ALA A 30 -17.85 -1.38 4.90
N LYS A 31 -18.69 -1.16 3.90
CA LYS A 31 -19.68 -2.15 3.39
C LYS A 31 -19.18 -2.94 2.18
N ALA A 32 -17.99 -2.64 1.69
CA ALA A 32 -17.38 -3.35 0.56
C ALA A 32 -16.93 -4.77 0.97
N PRO A 33 -16.72 -5.70 0.03
CA PRO A 33 -16.12 -7.00 0.35
C PRO A 33 -14.81 -6.90 1.09
N SER A 34 -14.64 -7.69 2.16
CA SER A 34 -13.46 -7.60 3.07
C SER A 34 -12.13 -7.96 2.39
N CYS A 35 -12.15 -8.66 1.27
CA CYS A 35 -10.97 -8.90 0.46
C CYS A 35 -10.32 -7.59 -0.05
N TYR A 36 -11.12 -6.54 -0.31
CA TYR A 36 -10.57 -5.25 -0.72
C TYR A 36 -9.90 -4.51 0.44
N MET A 37 -10.46 -4.59 1.65
CA MET A 37 -9.80 -4.07 2.85
C MET A 37 -8.49 -4.79 3.11
N TRP A 38 -8.48 -6.12 3.02
CA TRP A 38 -7.30 -6.95 3.18
C TRP A 38 -6.20 -6.59 2.18
N ALA A 39 -6.55 -6.54 0.89
CA ALA A 39 -5.63 -6.13 -0.16
C ALA A 39 -5.12 -4.70 0.04
N GLY A 40 -5.99 -3.77 0.42
CA GLY A 40 -5.61 -2.39 0.73
C GLY A 40 -4.60 -2.29 1.86
N ILE A 41 -4.76 -3.07 2.93
CA ILE A 41 -3.79 -3.14 4.04
C ILE A 41 -2.43 -3.64 3.53
N GLY A 42 -2.41 -4.73 2.75
CA GLY A 42 -1.17 -5.30 2.21
C GLY A 42 -0.38 -4.32 1.33
N ASP A 43 -1.06 -3.64 0.41
CA ASP A 43 -0.43 -2.64 -0.45
C ASP A 43 0.04 -1.39 0.34
N THR A 44 -0.72 -1.01 1.37
CA THR A 44 -0.36 0.14 2.21
C THR A 44 0.90 -0.13 3.04
N TYR A 45 1.07 -1.32 3.59
CA TYR A 45 2.31 -1.71 4.26
C TYR A 45 3.53 -1.58 3.35
N ALA A 46 3.39 -1.89 2.06
CA ALA A 46 4.49 -1.78 1.10
C ALA A 46 5.02 -0.34 1.02
N LYS A 47 4.19 0.68 1.13
CA LYS A 47 4.65 2.09 1.11
C LYS A 47 5.66 2.40 2.20
N TYR A 48 5.47 1.85 3.38
CA TYR A 48 6.43 2.04 4.48
C TYR A 48 7.67 1.18 4.30
N TYR A 49 7.50 -0.13 4.13
CA TYR A 49 8.64 -1.05 4.13
C TYR A 49 9.51 -0.89 2.90
N GLU A 50 8.94 -0.71 1.71
CA GLU A 50 9.74 -0.48 0.51
C GLU A 50 10.49 0.85 0.59
N SER A 51 9.85 1.94 1.02
CA SER A 51 10.52 3.23 1.12
C SER A 51 11.64 3.23 2.16
N THR A 52 11.44 2.58 3.31
CA THR A 52 12.45 2.53 4.38
C THR A 52 13.60 1.57 4.07
N ILE A 53 13.33 0.43 3.44
CA ILE A 53 14.36 -0.53 3.02
C ILE A 53 15.18 0.06 1.87
N SER A 54 14.52 0.63 0.85
CA SER A 54 15.22 1.20 -0.32
C SER A 54 16.04 2.45 0.01
N SER A 55 15.64 3.20 1.03
CA SER A 55 16.35 4.41 1.46
C SER A 55 17.38 4.18 2.57
N LYS A 56 17.58 2.94 2.99
CA LYS A 56 18.50 2.57 4.06
C LYS A 56 19.93 2.99 3.70
N ASP A 57 20.56 3.69 4.61
CA ASP A 57 21.94 4.20 4.47
C ASP A 57 22.13 5.22 3.33
N GLU A 58 21.07 5.75 2.73
CA GLU A 58 21.16 6.76 1.69
C GLU A 58 21.04 8.19 2.24
N ARG A 59 21.75 9.11 1.58
CA ARG A 59 21.59 10.54 1.83
C ARG A 59 20.45 11.09 0.96
N LEU A 60 19.23 11.05 1.51
CA LEU A 60 18.05 11.50 0.80
C LEU A 60 17.99 13.02 0.64
N GLU A 61 17.43 13.48 -0.48
CA GLU A 61 16.97 14.86 -0.63
C GLU A 61 15.83 15.15 0.34
N HIS A 62 15.67 16.42 0.73
CA HIS A 62 14.63 16.84 1.69
C HIS A 62 13.22 16.41 1.28
N PHE A 63 12.88 16.52 0.00
CA PHE A 63 11.57 16.12 -0.52
C PHE A 63 11.30 14.62 -0.35
N THR A 64 12.25 13.78 -0.73
CA THR A 64 12.17 12.32 -0.56
C THR A 64 12.15 11.94 0.93
N SER A 65 12.92 12.64 1.77
CA SER A 65 12.88 12.43 3.22
C SER A 65 11.50 12.68 3.83
N ILE A 66 10.74 13.66 3.31
CA ILE A 66 9.34 13.88 3.72
C ILE A 66 8.51 12.64 3.37
N GLY A 67 8.66 12.10 2.16
CA GLY A 67 7.95 10.90 1.72
C GLY A 67 8.20 9.69 2.62
N VAL A 68 9.46 9.42 2.95
CA VAL A 68 9.83 8.35 3.89
C VAL A 68 9.27 8.61 5.28
N ALA A 69 9.31 9.85 5.78
CA ALA A 69 8.72 10.19 7.08
C ALA A 69 7.19 10.00 7.10
N VAL A 70 6.49 10.44 6.05
CA VAL A 70 5.03 10.30 5.92
C VAL A 70 4.63 8.84 5.75
N SER A 71 5.44 8.02 5.08
CA SER A 71 5.13 6.60 4.86
C SER A 71 4.95 5.82 6.17
N ARG A 72 5.48 6.34 7.29
CA ARG A 72 5.25 5.78 8.62
C ARG A 72 3.75 5.70 8.97
N MET A 73 2.96 6.64 8.49
CA MET A 73 1.50 6.62 8.64
C MET A 73 0.82 5.54 7.76
N CYS A 74 1.54 4.89 6.88
CA CYS A 74 1.10 3.69 6.16
C CYS A 74 1.33 2.39 6.97
N ARG A 75 2.01 2.46 8.12
CA ARG A 75 2.31 1.32 8.98
C ARG A 75 1.66 1.44 10.37
N ASP A 76 1.96 2.53 11.10
CA ASP A 76 1.59 2.65 12.51
C ASP A 76 0.07 2.56 12.77
N PRO A 77 -0.82 3.21 11.99
CA PRO A 77 -2.26 3.02 12.15
C PRO A 77 -2.72 1.60 11.82
N LEU A 78 -2.11 0.95 10.84
CA LEU A 78 -2.48 -0.42 10.47
C LEU A 78 -2.11 -1.42 11.59
N LEU A 79 -0.97 -1.25 12.23
CA LEU A 79 -0.59 -2.06 13.40
C LEU A 79 -1.50 -1.78 14.60
N SER A 80 -1.88 -0.51 14.82
CA SER A 80 -2.67 -0.11 15.98
C SER A 80 -4.15 -0.47 15.85
N TYR A 81 -4.71 -0.31 14.66
CA TYR A 81 -6.16 -0.41 14.42
C TYR A 81 -6.54 -1.58 13.51
N GLY A 82 -5.61 -2.09 12.69
CA GLY A 82 -5.88 -3.06 11.62
C GLY A 82 -6.66 -4.29 12.06
N PRO A 83 -6.23 -5.04 13.10
CA PRO A 83 -6.93 -6.25 13.51
C PRO A 83 -8.40 -6.00 13.90
N LYS A 84 -8.64 -4.94 14.68
CA LYS A 84 -10.00 -4.57 15.08
C LYS A 84 -10.80 -4.00 13.92
N ALA A 85 -10.18 -3.13 13.10
CA ALA A 85 -10.81 -2.58 11.92
C ALA A 85 -11.27 -3.69 10.96
N PHE A 86 -10.43 -4.70 10.71
CA PHE A 86 -10.80 -5.81 9.83
C PHE A 86 -11.97 -6.62 10.39
N ALA A 87 -11.97 -6.91 11.69
CA ALA A 87 -13.07 -7.60 12.34
C ALA A 87 -14.40 -6.81 12.34
N ASP A 88 -14.34 -5.48 12.45
CA ASP A 88 -15.51 -4.61 12.37
C ASP A 88 -15.99 -4.46 10.91
N HIS A 89 -15.06 -4.33 9.96
CA HIS A 89 -15.36 -4.28 8.54
C HIS A 89 -16.08 -5.55 8.05
N GLN A 90 -15.68 -6.73 8.53
CA GLN A 90 -16.39 -7.99 8.19
C GLN A 90 -17.87 -7.99 8.61
N LYS A 91 -18.23 -7.12 9.56
CA LYS A 91 -19.61 -6.92 10.02
C LYS A 91 -20.29 -5.74 9.33
N GLY A 92 -19.62 -5.07 8.40
CA GLY A 92 -20.11 -3.87 7.71
C GLY A 92 -20.19 -2.64 8.62
N LEU A 93 -19.42 -2.60 9.72
CA LEU A 93 -19.41 -1.50 10.67
C LEU A 93 -18.36 -0.45 10.28
N CYS A 94 -18.77 0.81 10.23
CA CYS A 94 -17.87 1.95 10.06
C CYS A 94 -17.52 2.53 11.43
N THR A 95 -16.53 1.90 12.10
CA THR A 95 -16.03 2.36 13.40
C THR A 95 -14.85 3.29 13.22
N TYR A 96 -14.43 3.95 14.31
CA TYR A 96 -13.22 4.79 14.31
C TYR A 96 -12.00 4.01 13.78
N ASP A 97 -11.80 2.76 14.22
CA ASP A 97 -10.66 1.95 13.77
C ASP A 97 -10.74 1.68 12.25
N VAL A 98 -11.94 1.39 11.72
CA VAL A 98 -12.17 1.21 10.28
C VAL A 98 -11.84 2.49 9.51
N GLU A 99 -12.27 3.66 9.99
CA GLU A 99 -11.95 4.95 9.37
C GLU A 99 -10.45 5.23 9.35
N GLN A 100 -9.72 4.97 10.46
CA GLN A 100 -8.28 5.20 10.50
C GLN A 100 -7.53 4.33 9.49
N VAL A 101 -7.94 3.07 9.33
CA VAL A 101 -7.37 2.16 8.34
C VAL A 101 -7.70 2.62 6.91
N ILE A 102 -8.95 3.00 6.63
CA ILE A 102 -9.34 3.54 5.32
C ILE A 102 -8.54 4.79 4.96
N LEU A 103 -8.37 5.72 5.90
CA LEU A 103 -7.60 6.95 5.67
C LEU A 103 -6.11 6.64 5.42
N SER A 104 -5.55 5.63 6.08
CA SER A 104 -4.18 5.18 5.80
C SER A 104 -4.07 4.61 4.39
N ILE A 105 -5.01 3.77 3.97
CA ILE A 105 -5.03 3.15 2.65
C ILE A 105 -5.19 4.19 1.54
N VAL A 106 -6.14 5.13 1.68
CA VAL A 106 -6.51 6.04 0.59
C VAL A 106 -5.72 7.33 0.61
N VAL A 107 -5.64 8.00 1.77
CA VAL A 107 -5.04 9.33 1.88
C VAL A 107 -3.54 9.24 2.04
N THR A 108 -3.07 8.50 3.05
CA THR A 108 -1.65 8.49 3.38
C THR A 108 -0.83 7.83 2.29
N THR A 109 -1.29 6.71 1.72
CA THR A 109 -0.65 6.08 0.56
C THR A 109 -0.51 7.04 -0.61
N GLY A 110 -1.56 7.83 -0.90
CA GLY A 110 -1.52 8.85 -1.96
C GLY A 110 -0.50 9.95 -1.68
N ILE A 111 -0.47 10.49 -0.46
CA ILE A 111 0.48 11.53 -0.06
C ILE A 111 1.92 11.00 -0.08
N ALA A 112 2.17 9.83 0.49
CA ALA A 112 3.49 9.20 0.47
C ALA A 112 3.98 9.00 -0.97
N SER A 113 3.12 8.48 -1.85
CA SER A 113 3.45 8.26 -3.26
C SER A 113 3.82 9.55 -3.99
N ILE A 114 3.17 10.70 -3.70
CA ILE A 114 3.52 11.98 -4.30
C ILE A 114 4.97 12.36 -3.98
N PHE A 115 5.40 12.20 -2.73
CA PHE A 115 6.76 12.54 -2.29
C PHE A 115 7.81 11.49 -2.70
N LEU A 116 7.41 10.23 -2.83
CA LEU A 116 8.31 9.12 -3.17
C LEU A 116 8.46 8.89 -4.68
N THR A 117 7.68 9.60 -5.51
CA THR A 117 7.75 9.48 -6.96
C THR A 117 8.26 10.81 -7.55
N LYS A 118 9.55 10.88 -7.82
CA LYS A 118 10.20 12.05 -8.43
C LYS A 118 10.34 11.84 -9.93
N ASP A 119 9.97 12.85 -10.71
CA ASP A 119 10.12 12.84 -12.19
C ASP A 119 9.53 11.59 -12.86
N CYS A 120 8.41 11.08 -12.32
CA CYS A 120 7.78 9.83 -12.73
C CYS A 120 8.64 8.57 -12.51
N THR A 121 9.66 8.66 -11.65
CA THR A 121 10.53 7.53 -11.29
C THR A 121 10.14 7.04 -9.89
N PRO A 122 9.72 5.78 -9.74
CA PRO A 122 9.21 5.26 -8.47
C PRO A 122 10.29 4.65 -7.58
N ASP A 123 11.48 5.24 -7.49
CA ASP A 123 12.67 4.66 -6.85
C ASP A 123 12.45 4.18 -5.41
N TYR A 124 11.67 4.93 -4.62
CA TYR A 124 11.35 4.57 -3.23
C TYR A 124 9.87 4.19 -3.04
N ASN A 125 9.08 4.26 -4.09
CA ASN A 125 7.64 4.00 -4.06
C ASN A 125 7.29 2.57 -4.47
N SER A 126 8.24 1.84 -5.04
CA SER A 126 8.08 0.46 -5.52
C SER A 126 9.44 -0.24 -5.42
N GLY A 127 9.54 -1.24 -4.58
CA GLY A 127 10.78 -1.98 -4.31
C GLY A 127 10.62 -3.47 -4.50
N LEU A 128 11.17 -4.27 -3.57
CA LEU A 128 11.19 -5.73 -3.67
C LEU A 128 9.78 -6.35 -3.64
N ALA A 129 8.86 -5.80 -2.83
CA ALA A 129 7.51 -6.33 -2.73
C ALA A 129 6.75 -6.23 -4.07
N HIS A 130 6.82 -5.09 -4.73
CA HIS A 130 6.24 -4.91 -6.06
C HIS A 130 6.98 -5.69 -7.14
N ALA A 131 8.31 -5.85 -7.05
CA ALA A 131 9.06 -6.71 -7.97
C ALA A 131 8.59 -8.17 -7.90
N ILE A 132 8.33 -8.68 -6.69
CA ILE A 132 7.75 -10.01 -6.48
C ILE A 132 6.34 -10.07 -7.08
N PHE A 133 5.50 -9.05 -6.86
CA PHE A 133 4.19 -8.97 -7.49
C PHE A 133 4.28 -9.08 -9.02
N TYR A 134 5.11 -8.27 -9.67
CA TYR A 134 5.27 -8.32 -11.14
C TYR A 134 5.79 -9.67 -11.63
N ALA A 135 6.66 -10.34 -10.87
CA ALA A 135 7.13 -11.67 -11.22
C ALA A 135 6.02 -12.72 -11.11
N LEU A 136 5.24 -12.69 -10.03
CA LEU A 136 4.19 -13.67 -9.75
C LEU A 136 2.97 -13.53 -10.66
N THR A 137 2.60 -12.31 -11.08
CA THR A 137 1.47 -12.08 -11.99
C THR A 137 1.71 -12.58 -13.42
N ASN A 138 2.93 -13.01 -13.76
CA ASN A 138 3.16 -13.79 -14.98
C ASN A 138 2.51 -15.19 -14.94
N TYR A 139 2.12 -15.66 -13.76
CA TYR A 139 1.40 -16.93 -13.62
C TYR A 139 -0.11 -16.68 -13.62
N PRO A 140 -0.87 -17.23 -14.61
CA PRO A 140 -2.31 -16.97 -14.74
C PRO A 140 -3.15 -17.33 -13.49
N VAL A 141 -2.68 -18.27 -12.69
CA VAL A 141 -3.36 -18.65 -11.44
C VAL A 141 -3.28 -17.54 -10.40
N ILE A 142 -2.18 -16.82 -10.34
CA ILE A 142 -2.00 -15.68 -9.43
C ILE A 142 -2.79 -14.47 -9.97
N GLU A 143 -2.56 -14.11 -11.22
CA GLU A 143 -3.21 -12.97 -11.89
C GLU A 143 -4.74 -12.99 -11.77
N LYS A 144 -5.36 -14.18 -11.90
CA LYS A 144 -6.82 -14.32 -11.92
C LYS A 144 -7.47 -14.47 -10.55
N ASN A 145 -6.74 -14.95 -9.54
CA ASN A 145 -7.34 -15.36 -8.27
C ASN A 145 -6.94 -14.48 -7.09
N HIS A 146 -5.96 -13.57 -7.27
CA HIS A 146 -5.46 -12.73 -6.20
C HIS A 146 -5.53 -11.25 -6.55
N LEU A 147 -5.86 -10.44 -5.57
CA LEU A 147 -5.82 -8.98 -5.71
C LEU A 147 -4.37 -8.48 -5.61
N HIS A 148 -4.08 -7.35 -6.28
CA HIS A 148 -2.77 -6.71 -6.28
C HIS A 148 -2.16 -6.64 -4.87
N GLY A 149 -2.88 -6.05 -3.93
CA GLY A 149 -2.38 -5.83 -2.58
C GLY A 149 -2.19 -7.10 -1.74
N GLU A 150 -2.86 -8.22 -2.08
CA GLU A 150 -2.58 -9.52 -1.45
C GLU A 150 -1.19 -10.01 -1.83
N VAL A 151 -0.86 -9.95 -3.12
CA VAL A 151 0.44 -10.39 -3.62
C VAL A 151 1.55 -9.43 -3.19
N VAL A 152 1.29 -8.13 -3.19
CA VAL A 152 2.24 -7.13 -2.67
C VAL A 152 2.47 -7.32 -1.18
N GLY A 153 1.42 -7.56 -0.38
CA GLY A 153 1.54 -7.87 1.04
C GLY A 153 2.40 -9.11 1.32
N PHE A 154 2.22 -10.17 0.53
CA PHE A 154 3.13 -11.33 0.56
C PHE A 154 4.58 -10.93 0.24
N GLY A 155 4.77 -10.06 -0.76
CA GLY A 155 6.08 -9.51 -1.11
C GLY A 155 6.71 -8.70 0.03
N VAL A 156 5.91 -7.97 0.82
CA VAL A 156 6.39 -7.26 2.03
C VAL A 156 6.97 -8.23 3.05
N LEU A 157 6.30 -9.35 3.32
CA LEU A 157 6.80 -10.36 4.25
C LEU A 157 8.16 -10.92 3.79
N ILE A 158 8.32 -11.18 2.49
CA ILE A 158 9.60 -11.63 1.93
C ILE A 158 10.66 -10.53 2.06
N ALA A 159 10.31 -9.27 1.77
CA ALA A 159 11.24 -8.14 1.89
C ALA A 159 11.77 -7.98 3.32
N LEU A 160 10.91 -8.14 4.33
CA LEU A 160 11.29 -8.09 5.74
C LEU A 160 12.26 -9.21 6.12
N ILE A 161 12.03 -10.44 5.64
CA ILE A 161 12.94 -11.57 5.86
C ILE A 161 14.31 -11.30 5.21
N VAL A 162 14.31 -10.83 3.96
CA VAL A 162 15.55 -10.54 3.20
C VAL A 162 16.35 -9.42 3.85
N ASP A 163 15.71 -8.39 4.39
CA ASP A 163 16.37 -7.28 5.11
C ASP A 163 16.70 -7.62 6.58
N GLY A 164 16.33 -8.82 7.07
CA GLY A 164 16.62 -9.28 8.43
C GLY A 164 15.73 -8.65 9.51
N GLN A 165 14.60 -8.06 9.16
CA GLN A 165 13.67 -7.39 10.07
C GLN A 165 12.64 -8.38 10.65
N MET A 166 13.09 -9.41 11.37
CA MET A 166 12.20 -10.46 11.89
C MET A 166 11.20 -9.95 12.93
N ASP A 167 11.57 -8.98 13.76
CA ASP A 167 10.64 -8.37 14.73
C ASP A 167 9.50 -7.60 14.05
N GLU A 168 9.75 -7.02 12.89
CA GLU A 168 8.71 -6.37 12.08
C GLU A 168 7.86 -7.40 11.33
N PHE A 169 8.49 -8.45 10.82
CA PHE A 169 7.78 -9.57 10.20
C PHE A 169 6.71 -10.15 11.14
N GLU A 170 7.06 -10.42 12.40
CA GLU A 170 6.12 -10.96 13.39
C GLU A 170 4.95 -10.01 13.73
N LYS A 171 5.13 -8.69 13.56
CA LYS A 171 4.05 -7.71 13.80
C LYS A 171 3.07 -7.60 12.63
N VAL A 172 3.56 -7.88 11.42
CA VAL A 172 2.78 -7.70 10.17
C VAL A 172 2.08 -9.00 9.77
N TYR A 173 2.73 -10.15 10.05
CA TYR A 173 2.20 -11.48 9.79
C TYR A 173 1.03 -11.81 10.73
#